data_c6962be72395f31060392e69430f5adc
#
_entry.id   c6962be72395f31060392e69430f5adc
#
_cell.length_a   1.000
_cell.length_b   1.000
_cell.length_c   1.000
_cell.angle_alpha   90.00
_cell.angle_beta   90.00
_cell.angle_gamma   90.00
#
_symmetry.space_group_name_H-M   'P 1'
#
loop_
_entity.id
_entity.type
_entity.pdbx_description
1 polymer ?
#
loop_
_entity_poly.entity_id
_entity_poly.type
_entity_poly.pdbx_seq_one_letter_code
_entity_poly.pdbx_strand_id
1 'polypeptide(L)'
;MKNKCGKTRKADRPYEIWRTPNGEWTWYVLKKYQTEDNEKKNPYARWFCKVVTPMCPYGEIGDVYVQDVKANAVCIYRDKTIEE
;
A
#
# COMPACT_ATOMS: atom_id res chain seq x y z
N MET A 1 23.64 9.96 -3.05
CA MET A 1 23.12 10.13 -2.99
C MET A 1 22.82 10.11 -2.95
N LYS A 2 22.55 10.02 -3.12
CA LYS A 2 21.97 10.10 -3.14
C LYS A 2 21.35 10.10 -3.42
N ASN A 3 21.00 10.06 -3.70
CA ASN A 3 20.21 10.11 -3.98
C ASN A 3 19.91 10.16 -4.63
N LYS A 4 19.82 10.04 -5.09
CA LYS A 4 19.37 10.04 -5.73
C LYS A 4 18.65 10.30 -6.12
N CYS A 5 18.33 10.33 -6.30
CA CYS A 5 17.50 10.62 -6.65
C CYS A 5 16.77 11.19 -6.26
N GLY A 6 17.02 11.92 -6.25
CA GLY A 6 16.35 12.94 -6.02
C GLY A 6 15.04 12.84 -5.69
N LYS A 7 14.24 12.73 -6.52
CA LYS A 7 12.93 12.61 -6.21
C LYS A 7 12.66 11.32 -5.64
N THR A 8 13.58 10.74 -5.08
CA THR A 8 13.40 9.47 -4.49
C THR A 8 12.46 9.56 -3.33
N ARG A 9 11.51 8.69 -3.31
CA ARG A 9 10.60 8.60 -2.22
C ARG A 9 11.32 8.01 -1.02
N LYS A 10 10.99 8.45 0.15
CA LYS A 10 11.57 7.88 1.34
C LYS A 10 11.11 6.47 1.49
N ALA A 11 12.00 5.60 1.91
CA ALA A 11 11.70 4.18 1.95
C ALA A 11 10.53 3.85 2.85
N ASP A 12 10.35 4.61 3.92
CA ASP A 12 9.29 4.31 4.87
C ASP A 12 7.98 5.03 4.58
N ARG A 13 7.90 5.73 3.45
CA ARG A 13 6.72 6.49 3.14
C ARG A 13 5.83 5.71 2.20
N PRO A 14 4.64 5.35 2.63
CA PRO A 14 3.76 4.57 1.76
C PRO A 14 3.11 5.44 0.69
N TYR A 15 2.69 4.81 -0.40
CA TYR A 15 1.88 5.47 -1.40
C TYR A 15 0.47 5.71 -0.87
N GLU A 16 -0.05 4.74 -0.15
CA GLU A 16 -1.42 4.81 0.38
C GLU A 16 -1.46 4.01 1.67
N ILE A 17 -2.42 4.35 2.50
CA ILE A 17 -2.69 3.57 3.70
C ILE A 17 -4.17 3.20 3.68
N TRP A 18 -4.46 1.94 3.83
CA TRP A 18 -5.82 1.42 3.84
C TRP A 18 -6.07 0.76 5.19
N ARG A 19 -7.28 0.92 5.70
CA ARG A 19 -7.61 0.39 7.02
C ARG A 19 -9.04 -0.11 7.02
N THR A 20 -9.28 -1.24 7.69
CA THR A 20 -10.64 -1.74 7.83
C THR A 20 -11.45 -0.78 8.71
N PRO A 21 -12.77 -0.74 8.52
CA PRO A 21 -13.59 0.19 9.31
C PRO A 21 -13.48 -0.03 10.81
N ASN A 22 -13.24 -1.25 11.25
CA ASN A 22 -13.07 -1.52 12.68
C ASN A 22 -11.68 -1.17 13.18
N GLY A 23 -10.78 -0.77 12.27
CA GLY A 23 -9.44 -0.33 12.65
C GLY A 23 -8.47 -1.44 12.97
N GLU A 24 -8.86 -2.70 12.77
CA GLU A 24 -7.98 -3.81 13.16
C GLU A 24 -6.90 -4.13 12.16
N TRP A 25 -7.17 -3.95 10.88
CA TRP A 25 -6.19 -4.26 9.85
C TRP A 25 -5.79 -2.99 9.13
N THR A 26 -4.49 -2.81 8.93
CA THR A 26 -3.96 -1.65 8.21
C THR A 26 -2.94 -2.12 7.20
N TRP A 27 -3.06 -1.62 5.97
CA TRP A 27 -2.12 -1.92 4.89
C TRP A 27 -1.41 -0.63 4.52
N TYR A 28 -0.08 -0.65 4.63
CA TYR A 28 0.75 0.46 4.18
C TYR A 28 1.31 0.05 2.82
N VAL A 29 0.85 0.66 1.76
CA VAL A 29 1.22 0.28 0.39
C VAL A 29 2.60 0.85 0.11
N LEU A 30 3.60 -0.03 0.02
CA LEU A 30 4.98 0.38 -0.16
C LEU A 30 5.40 0.36 -1.61
N LYS A 31 4.76 -0.46 -2.44
CA LYS A 31 5.10 -0.54 -3.84
C LYS A 31 3.90 -1.04 -4.63
N LYS A 32 3.70 -0.44 -5.79
CA LYS A 32 2.65 -0.87 -6.71
C LYS A 32 3.32 -1.45 -7.93
N TYR A 33 2.78 -2.56 -8.42
CA TYR A 33 3.39 -3.27 -9.54
C TYR A 33 2.72 -2.93 -10.86
N GLN A 34 1.53 -2.38 -10.83
CA GLN A 34 0.79 -2.13 -12.05
C GLN A 34 0.05 -0.80 -11.96
N THR A 35 -0.52 -0.37 -13.08
CA THR A 35 -1.27 0.88 -13.10
C THR A 35 -2.58 0.74 -12.35
N GLU A 36 -3.13 1.88 -11.98
CA GLU A 36 -4.40 1.89 -11.29
C GLU A 36 -5.50 1.31 -12.16
N ASP A 37 -5.45 1.57 -13.45
CA ASP A 37 -6.45 1.02 -14.35
C ASP A 37 -6.37 -0.50 -14.39
N ASN A 38 -5.16 -1.04 -14.41
CA ASN A 38 -4.99 -2.48 -14.39
C ASN A 38 -5.49 -3.07 -13.08
N GLU A 39 -5.32 -2.35 -11.97
CA GLU A 39 -5.78 -2.83 -10.68
C GLU A 39 -7.28 -3.04 -10.67
N LYS A 40 -8.01 -2.24 -11.41
CA LYS A 40 -9.46 -2.37 -11.45
C LYS A 40 -9.90 -3.58 -12.25
N LYS A 41 -9.14 -3.95 -13.27
CA LYS A 41 -9.53 -5.02 -14.17
C LYS A 41 -8.96 -6.36 -13.82
N ASN A 42 -7.81 -6.37 -13.17
CA ASN A 42 -7.06 -7.61 -12.96
C ASN A 42 -7.23 -8.10 -11.52
N PRO A 43 -7.95 -9.20 -11.32
CA PRO A 43 -8.15 -9.71 -9.97
C PRO A 43 -6.88 -10.23 -9.32
N TYR A 44 -5.83 -10.40 -10.11
CA TYR A 44 -4.55 -10.86 -9.57
C TYR A 44 -3.55 -9.73 -9.33
N ALA A 45 -3.97 -8.49 -9.52
CA ALA A 45 -3.11 -7.34 -9.24
C ALA A 45 -2.73 -7.35 -7.77
N ARG A 46 -1.50 -6.97 -7.48
CA ARG A 46 -0.98 -7.02 -6.11
C ARG A 46 -0.25 -5.74 -5.76
N TRP A 47 -0.19 -5.47 -4.48
CA TRP A 47 0.64 -4.42 -3.90
C TRP A 47 1.61 -5.06 -2.95
N PHE A 48 2.78 -4.45 -2.80
CA PHE A 48 3.73 -4.85 -1.77
C PHE A 48 3.43 -3.96 -0.57
N CYS A 49 3.06 -4.57 0.54
CA CYS A 49 2.56 -3.83 1.68
C CYS A 49 3.20 -4.28 2.99
N LYS A 50 3.15 -3.37 3.95
CA LYS A 50 3.35 -3.75 5.35
C LYS A 50 1.95 -3.87 5.94
N VAL A 51 1.64 -5.02 6.51
CA VAL A 51 0.29 -5.29 7.04
C VAL A 51 0.37 -5.37 8.54
N VAL A 52 -0.41 -4.56 9.22
CA VAL A 52 -0.44 -4.53 10.68
C VAL A 52 -1.81 -5.03 11.13
N THR A 53 -1.81 -6.00 12.02
CA THR A 53 -3.05 -6.58 12.55
C THR A 53 -2.90 -6.76 14.05
N PRO A 54 -3.99 -7.06 14.76
CA PRO A 54 -3.88 -7.32 16.19
C PRO A 54 -2.94 -8.46 16.53
N MET A 55 -2.86 -9.46 15.64
CA MET A 55 -1.97 -10.60 15.89
C MET A 55 -0.55 -10.31 15.46
N CYS A 56 -0.33 -9.28 14.69
CA CYS A 56 1.00 -8.92 14.24
C CYS A 56 1.16 -7.40 14.31
N PRO A 57 1.26 -6.86 15.52
CA PRO A 57 1.29 -5.41 15.69
C PRO A 57 2.54 -4.74 15.15
N TYR A 58 3.60 -5.51 14.93
CA TYR A 58 4.81 -4.96 14.36
C TYR A 58 4.78 -4.93 12.84
N GLY A 59 3.79 -5.60 12.27
CA GLY A 59 3.61 -5.61 10.83
C GLY A 59 4.39 -6.72 10.15
N GLU A 60 3.83 -7.19 9.05
CA GLU A 60 4.48 -8.16 8.18
C GLU A 60 4.54 -7.57 6.80
N ILE A 61 5.61 -7.84 6.09
CA ILE A 61 5.80 -7.31 4.75
C ILE A 61 5.56 -8.41 3.74
N GLY A 62 4.78 -8.12 2.73
CA GLY A 62 4.50 -9.10 1.68
C GLY A 62 3.55 -8.54 0.66
N ASP A 63 3.25 -9.38 -0.34
CA ASP A 63 2.33 -9.00 -1.39
C ASP A 63 0.90 -9.30 -0.95
N VAL A 64 0.00 -8.43 -1.31
CA VAL A 64 -1.43 -8.63 -1.06
C VAL A 64 -2.18 -8.38 -2.35
N TYR A 65 -3.35 -8.97 -2.48
CA TYR A 65 -4.19 -8.73 -3.65
C TYR A 65 -4.91 -7.40 -3.46
N VAL A 66 -4.81 -6.56 -4.45
CA VAL A 66 -5.41 -5.22 -4.41
C VAL A 66 -6.90 -5.29 -4.18
N GLN A 67 -7.58 -6.21 -4.87
CA GLN A 67 -9.03 -6.28 -4.75
C GLN A 67 -9.48 -6.73 -3.36
N ASP A 68 -8.68 -7.56 -2.69
CA ASP A 68 -9.01 -7.97 -1.33
C ASP A 68 -8.92 -6.76 -0.40
N VAL A 69 -7.90 -5.94 -0.56
CA VAL A 69 -7.75 -4.77 0.29
C VAL A 69 -8.91 -3.82 0.07
N LYS A 70 -9.24 -3.56 -1.20
CA LYS A 70 -10.29 -2.61 -1.51
C LYS A 70 -11.68 -3.10 -1.10
N ALA A 71 -11.86 -4.42 -1.05
CA ALA A 71 -13.14 -4.97 -0.65
C ALA A 71 -13.36 -4.87 0.85
N ASN A 72 -12.31 -4.81 1.64
CA ASN A 72 -12.42 -4.86 3.09
C ASN A 72 -12.00 -3.59 3.81
N ALA A 73 -11.39 -2.65 3.13
CA ALA A 73 -10.80 -1.49 3.78
C ALA A 73 -11.12 -0.23 3.01
N VAL A 74 -10.84 0.91 3.65
CA VAL A 74 -10.99 2.20 3.00
C VAL A 74 -9.64 2.89 3.00
N CYS A 75 -9.42 3.74 2.00
CA CYS A 75 -8.18 4.48 1.88
C CYS A 75 -8.24 5.67 2.82
N ILE A 76 -7.32 5.71 3.79
CA ILE A 76 -7.29 6.79 4.76
C ILE A 76 -6.16 7.77 4.49
N TYR A 77 -5.27 7.45 3.58
CA TYR A 77 -4.15 8.33 3.25
C TYR A 77 -3.68 8.03 1.84
N ARG A 78 -3.39 9.05 1.09
CA ARG A 78 -2.81 8.91 -0.25
C ARG A 78 -1.77 10.00 -0.43
N ASP A 79 -0.56 9.58 -0.76
CA ASP A 79 0.53 10.53 -0.95
C ASP A 79 0.60 10.90 -2.41
N LYS A 80 0.20 12.11 -2.74
CA LYS A 80 0.20 12.56 -4.12
C LYS A 80 1.53 13.10 -4.58
N THR A 81 2.45 13.30 -3.65
CA THR A 81 3.72 13.92 -4.02
C THR A 81 4.70 12.95 -4.62
N ILE A 82 4.44 11.66 -4.51
CA ILE A 82 5.37 10.67 -5.04
C ILE A 82 4.95 10.10 -6.36
N GLU A 83 3.90 10.67 -6.97
CA GLU A 83 3.50 10.20 -8.23
C GLU A 83 4.37 10.68 -9.20
N GLU A 84 4.76 10.42 -9.95
CA GLU A 84 5.55 11.03 -10.85
C GLU A 84 6.30 10.75 -11.17
#